data_eefe80cd84b73f40917022eb69643c9f
#
_entry.id   eefe80cd84b73f40917022eb69643c9f
#
_cell.length_a   1.000
_cell.length_b   1.000
_cell.length_c   1.000
_cell.angle_alpha   90.00
_cell.angle_beta   90.00
_cell.angle_gamma   90.00
#
_symmetry.space_group_name_H-M   'P 1'
#
loop_
_entity.id
_entity.type
_entity.pdbx_description
1 polymer ?
#
loop_
_entity_poly.entity_id
_entity_poly.type
_entity_poly.pdbx_seq_one_letter_code
_entity_poly.pdbx_strand_id
1 'polypeptide(L)'
;EPAPEPEPVPAAVPAPDQTPVPVSRAPAGEPPSRDAIGAALVARLAVDFSRVLLLVVRANRLTGWLGAGADISLDTLASLAIAPEPTSILTTVRDRAPFFRGPLPNLPSHHALAAVWGGRLPEDCALLPLPVGGRTAALVYLDREPESLGTLDPVALRELLAVAGEQLAAQIRRRKAGSRPASGR
;
A
#
# COMPACT_ATOMS: atom_id res chain seq x y z
N GLU A 1 -27.48 -5.99 64.95
CA GLU A 1 -26.51 -5.40 63.95
C GLU A 1 -27.26 -5.19 62.64
N PRO A 2 -27.47 -3.96 62.18
CA PRO A 2 -28.21 -3.69 60.95
C PRO A 2 -27.34 -3.99 59.74
N ALA A 3 -27.92 -4.59 58.71
CA ALA A 3 -27.30 -4.90 57.45
C ALA A 3 -26.94 -3.61 56.68
N PRO A 4 -25.83 -3.60 55.92
CA PRO A 4 -25.44 -2.44 55.16
C PRO A 4 -26.36 -2.19 53.94
N GLU A 5 -26.74 -0.93 53.80
CA GLU A 5 -27.52 -0.39 52.70
C GLU A 5 -26.75 -0.54 51.36
N PRO A 6 -27.41 -0.94 50.27
CA PRO A 6 -26.72 -1.04 48.97
C PRO A 6 -26.39 0.33 48.41
N GLU A 7 -25.11 0.50 48.00
CA GLU A 7 -24.60 1.69 47.31
C GLU A 7 -25.31 1.93 45.97
N PRO A 8 -25.55 3.18 45.58
CA PRO A 8 -26.20 3.51 44.31
C PRO A 8 -25.28 3.22 43.12
N VAL A 9 -25.78 2.43 42.19
CA VAL A 9 -25.14 2.13 40.90
C VAL A 9 -25.01 3.43 40.09
N PRO A 10 -23.83 3.81 39.62
CA PRO A 10 -23.70 4.98 38.78
C PRO A 10 -24.42 4.79 37.45
N ALA A 11 -25.21 5.80 37.06
CA ALA A 11 -25.98 5.83 35.85
C ALA A 11 -25.06 5.68 34.61
N ALA A 12 -25.47 4.80 33.69
CA ALA A 12 -24.81 4.56 32.44
C ALA A 12 -24.68 5.87 31.60
N VAL A 13 -23.45 6.24 31.29
CA VAL A 13 -23.15 7.33 30.38
C VAL A 13 -23.65 6.92 28.98
N PRO A 14 -24.49 7.72 28.30
CA PRO A 14 -24.92 7.39 26.95
C PRO A 14 -23.70 7.41 26.01
N ALA A 15 -23.57 6.34 25.23
CA ALA A 15 -22.55 6.21 24.20
C ALA A 15 -22.71 7.36 23.18
N PRO A 16 -21.60 7.96 22.69
CA PRO A 16 -21.67 8.97 21.66
C PRO A 16 -22.29 8.39 20.38
N ASP A 17 -23.30 9.07 19.91
CA ASP A 17 -24.03 8.80 18.67
C ASP A 17 -23.04 8.78 17.51
N GLN A 18 -22.66 7.59 17.05
CA GLN A 18 -21.83 7.42 15.85
C GLN A 18 -22.73 7.65 14.64
N THR A 19 -22.90 8.91 14.28
CA THR A 19 -23.44 9.27 12.96
C THR A 19 -22.56 8.62 11.90
N PRO A 20 -23.08 7.74 11.03
CA PRO A 20 -22.30 7.18 9.96
C PRO A 20 -21.87 8.30 9.01
N VAL A 21 -20.55 8.50 8.92
CA VAL A 21 -19.95 9.42 7.93
C VAL A 21 -20.43 8.94 6.56
N PRO A 22 -21.07 9.79 5.74
CA PRO A 22 -21.53 9.38 4.43
C PRO A 22 -20.31 9.00 3.59
N VAL A 23 -20.16 7.71 3.31
CA VAL A 23 -19.23 7.23 2.27
C VAL A 23 -19.69 7.87 0.98
N SER A 24 -18.98 8.87 0.51
CA SER A 24 -19.26 9.55 -0.74
C SER A 24 -19.20 8.51 -1.85
N ARG A 25 -20.38 8.01 -2.25
CA ARG A 25 -20.53 7.07 -3.34
C ARG A 25 -20.15 7.81 -4.62
N ALA A 26 -19.00 7.46 -5.19
CA ALA A 26 -18.59 8.00 -6.47
C ALA A 26 -19.73 7.83 -7.50
N PRO A 27 -20.01 8.83 -8.35
CA PRO A 27 -21.08 8.73 -9.32
C PRO A 27 -20.86 7.51 -10.22
N ALA A 28 -21.92 6.71 -10.36
CA ALA A 28 -21.90 5.52 -11.19
C ALA A 28 -21.68 5.93 -12.64
N GLY A 29 -20.48 5.66 -13.19
CA GLY A 29 -20.16 5.92 -14.60
C GLY A 29 -18.74 6.44 -14.87
N GLU A 30 -18.06 7.06 -13.91
CA GLU A 30 -16.70 7.52 -14.14
C GLU A 30 -15.68 6.39 -13.83
N PRO A 31 -14.77 6.10 -14.77
CA PRO A 31 -13.76 5.08 -14.53
C PRO A 31 -12.88 5.46 -13.34
N PRO A 32 -12.47 4.49 -12.49
CA PRO A 32 -11.72 4.77 -11.27
C PRO A 32 -10.43 5.53 -11.60
N SER A 33 -10.11 6.52 -10.78
CA SER A 33 -8.84 7.26 -10.88
C SER A 33 -7.66 6.32 -10.55
N ARG A 34 -6.43 6.74 -10.93
CA ARG A 34 -5.21 6.03 -10.58
C ARG A 34 -5.12 5.77 -9.06
N ASP A 35 -5.44 6.79 -8.27
CA ASP A 35 -5.34 6.71 -6.82
C ASP A 35 -6.45 5.83 -6.23
N ALA A 36 -7.63 5.81 -6.83
CA ALA A 36 -8.70 4.89 -6.44
C ALA A 36 -8.33 3.42 -6.70
N ILE A 37 -7.67 3.12 -7.84
CA ILE A 37 -7.18 1.76 -8.14
C ILE A 37 -6.10 1.35 -7.13
N GLY A 38 -5.14 2.24 -6.84
CA GLY A 38 -4.10 2.01 -5.85
C GLY A 38 -4.67 1.80 -4.44
N ALA A 39 -5.61 2.64 -4.02
CA ALA A 39 -6.25 2.53 -2.72
C ALA A 39 -7.04 1.22 -2.56
N ALA A 40 -7.76 0.79 -3.61
CA ALA A 40 -8.47 -0.49 -3.61
C ALA A 40 -7.49 -1.69 -3.49
N LEU A 41 -6.35 -1.62 -4.18
CA LEU A 41 -5.30 -2.64 -4.07
C LEU A 41 -4.72 -2.69 -2.66
N VAL A 42 -4.36 -1.53 -2.08
CA VAL A 42 -3.84 -1.44 -0.70
C VAL A 42 -4.86 -1.97 0.29
N ALA A 43 -6.12 -1.57 0.19
CA ALA A 43 -7.19 -2.04 1.08
C ALA A 43 -7.38 -3.57 0.99
N ARG A 44 -7.29 -4.15 -0.21
CA ARG A 44 -7.39 -5.60 -0.39
C ARG A 44 -6.22 -6.35 0.24
N LEU A 45 -5.00 -5.83 0.09
CA LEU A 45 -3.81 -6.44 0.68
C LEU A 45 -3.75 -6.26 2.20
N ALA A 46 -4.22 -5.13 2.73
CA ALA A 46 -4.24 -4.84 4.16
C ALA A 46 -5.16 -5.79 4.98
N VAL A 47 -6.01 -6.60 4.33
CA VAL A 47 -6.76 -7.66 4.99
C VAL A 47 -5.85 -8.77 5.51
N ASP A 48 -4.78 -9.07 4.75
CA ASP A 48 -3.90 -10.20 5.01
C ASP A 48 -2.51 -9.79 5.53
N PHE A 49 -2.16 -8.49 5.46
CA PHE A 49 -0.83 -7.97 5.81
C PHE A 49 -0.92 -6.79 6.76
N SER A 50 -0.02 -6.75 7.76
CA SER A 50 0.04 -5.67 8.75
C SER A 50 0.53 -4.36 8.16
N ARG A 51 1.45 -4.45 7.17
CA ARG A 51 1.96 -3.29 6.41
C ARG A 51 1.91 -3.56 4.92
N VAL A 52 1.39 -2.60 4.19
CA VAL A 52 1.33 -2.58 2.73
C VAL A 52 1.82 -1.23 2.24
N LEU A 53 2.81 -1.21 1.34
CA LEU A 53 3.27 0.02 0.70
C LEU A 53 3.28 -0.14 -0.83
N LEU A 54 2.88 0.90 -1.52
CA LEU A 54 3.08 1.07 -2.96
C LEU A 54 4.16 2.13 -3.20
N LEU A 55 5.23 1.72 -3.88
CA LEU A 55 6.37 2.57 -4.22
C LEU A 55 6.43 2.74 -5.75
N VAL A 56 6.17 3.94 -6.25
CA VAL A 56 6.19 4.20 -7.70
C VAL A 56 7.62 4.29 -8.20
N VAL A 57 7.90 3.61 -9.31
CA VAL A 57 9.17 3.71 -10.03
C VAL A 57 9.17 4.99 -10.89
N ARG A 58 10.08 5.91 -10.61
CA ARG A 58 10.28 7.14 -11.38
C ARG A 58 11.75 7.28 -11.77
N ALA A 59 12.05 7.15 -13.04
CA ALA A 59 13.43 7.06 -13.51
C ALA A 59 14.18 5.97 -12.75
N ASN A 60 15.23 6.32 -11.99
CA ASN A 60 15.98 5.38 -11.16
C ASN A 60 15.67 5.51 -9.66
N ARG A 61 14.49 6.06 -9.30
CA ARG A 61 14.07 6.26 -7.91
C ARG A 61 12.75 5.55 -7.62
N LEU A 62 12.58 5.19 -6.37
CA LEU A 62 11.31 4.72 -5.81
C LEU A 62 10.74 5.84 -4.94
N THR A 63 9.51 6.24 -5.22
CA THR A 63 8.81 7.26 -4.44
C THR A 63 7.57 6.65 -3.78
N GLY A 64 7.32 7.01 -2.53
CA GLY A 64 6.11 6.60 -1.83
C GLY A 64 4.86 7.06 -2.58
N TRP A 65 3.83 6.22 -2.57
CA TRP A 65 2.55 6.54 -3.20
C TRP A 65 1.39 6.33 -2.24
N LEU A 66 1.15 5.10 -1.82
CA LEU A 66 0.07 4.71 -0.91
C LEU A 66 0.59 3.68 0.08
N GLY A 67 -0.03 3.63 1.25
CA GLY A 67 0.29 2.63 2.26
C GLY A 67 -0.82 2.44 3.27
N ALA A 68 -0.81 1.30 3.94
CA ALA A 68 -1.68 0.96 5.06
C ALA A 68 -0.89 0.16 6.11
N GLY A 69 -1.15 0.43 7.36
CA GLY A 69 -0.54 -0.19 8.54
C GLY A 69 -0.60 0.75 9.73
N ALA A 70 -0.73 0.19 10.94
CA ALA A 70 -0.96 0.99 12.15
C ALA A 70 0.25 1.88 12.53
N ASP A 71 1.45 1.47 12.16
CA ASP A 71 2.71 2.15 12.45
C ASP A 71 3.29 2.90 11.23
N ILE A 72 2.56 2.96 10.09
CA ILE A 72 3.01 3.67 8.90
C ILE A 72 2.80 5.16 9.04
N SER A 73 3.89 5.92 8.92
CA SER A 73 3.85 7.38 8.79
C SER A 73 3.55 7.76 7.33
N LEU A 74 2.34 8.25 7.07
CA LEU A 74 1.93 8.67 5.73
C LEU A 74 2.72 9.89 5.24
N ASP A 75 3.12 10.79 6.15
CA ASP A 75 3.95 11.96 5.80
C ASP A 75 5.36 11.53 5.38
N THR A 76 5.95 10.58 6.12
CA THR A 76 7.25 9.98 5.75
C THR A 76 7.15 9.25 4.42
N LEU A 77 6.07 8.48 4.19
CA LEU A 77 5.82 7.81 2.93
C LEU A 77 5.67 8.79 1.76
N ALA A 78 4.92 9.88 1.94
CA ALA A 78 4.70 10.89 0.91
C ALA A 78 6.01 11.62 0.52
N SER A 79 6.92 11.79 1.46
CA SER A 79 8.24 12.40 1.23
C SER A 79 9.31 11.40 0.76
N LEU A 80 9.01 10.10 0.77
CA LEU A 80 9.97 9.05 0.46
C LEU A 80 10.46 9.13 -0.99
N ALA A 81 11.78 9.21 -1.15
CA ALA A 81 12.45 9.18 -2.45
C ALA A 81 13.76 8.40 -2.34
N ILE A 82 13.72 7.12 -2.64
CA ILE A 82 14.85 6.19 -2.54
C ILE A 82 15.54 6.08 -3.90
N ALA A 83 16.88 6.20 -3.93
CA ALA A 83 17.72 5.78 -5.05
C ALA A 83 18.41 4.47 -4.62
N PRO A 84 17.83 3.30 -4.92
CA PRO A 84 18.34 2.04 -4.39
C PRO A 84 19.67 1.67 -5.05
N GLU A 85 20.54 1.08 -4.27
CA GLU A 85 21.83 0.56 -4.72
C GLU A 85 21.63 -0.56 -5.77
N PRO A 86 22.57 -0.75 -6.71
CA PRO A 86 22.47 -1.82 -7.71
C PRO A 86 22.31 -3.22 -7.13
N THR A 87 22.86 -3.47 -5.94
CA THR A 87 22.78 -4.74 -5.20
C THR A 87 21.56 -4.86 -4.29
N SER A 88 20.74 -3.80 -4.22
CA SER A 88 19.55 -3.78 -3.38
C SER A 88 18.49 -4.75 -3.89
N ILE A 89 17.75 -5.37 -2.96
CA ILE A 89 16.56 -6.16 -3.28
C ILE A 89 15.52 -5.31 -4.03
N LEU A 90 15.41 -4.03 -3.69
CA LEU A 90 14.51 -3.09 -4.40
C LEU A 90 14.86 -2.99 -5.88
N THR A 91 16.15 -2.89 -6.22
CA THR A 91 16.62 -2.89 -7.61
C THR A 91 16.40 -4.24 -8.27
N THR A 92 16.68 -5.33 -7.56
CA THR A 92 16.52 -6.70 -8.07
C THR A 92 15.07 -6.98 -8.45
N VAL A 93 14.11 -6.64 -7.58
CA VAL A 93 12.66 -6.86 -7.86
C VAL A 93 12.15 -5.90 -8.93
N ARG A 94 12.62 -4.65 -8.94
CA ARG A 94 12.26 -3.69 -9.99
C ARG A 94 12.63 -4.17 -11.39
N ASP A 95 13.82 -4.76 -11.54
CA ASP A 95 14.44 -4.98 -12.85
C ASP A 95 14.39 -6.44 -13.32
N ARG A 96 14.37 -7.42 -12.41
CA ARG A 96 14.65 -8.82 -12.77
C ARG A 96 13.77 -9.85 -12.06
N ALA A 97 13.54 -9.71 -10.75
CA ALA A 97 12.88 -10.75 -9.98
C ALA A 97 11.35 -10.54 -9.95
N PRO A 98 10.56 -11.58 -10.21
CA PRO A 98 9.10 -11.51 -10.14
C PRO A 98 8.58 -11.46 -8.71
N PHE A 99 9.43 -11.75 -7.72
CA PHE A 99 9.07 -11.88 -6.32
C PHE A 99 10.34 -11.96 -5.46
N PHE A 100 10.30 -11.38 -4.27
CA PHE A 100 11.26 -11.57 -3.20
C PHE A 100 10.51 -11.85 -1.90
N ARG A 101 11.05 -12.75 -1.08
CA ARG A 101 10.66 -12.94 0.31
C ARG A 101 11.88 -13.16 1.18
N GLY A 102 11.89 -12.55 2.35
CA GLY A 102 12.94 -12.70 3.36
C GLY A 102 13.23 -11.41 4.09
N PRO A 103 14.31 -11.38 4.89
CA PRO A 103 14.73 -10.18 5.60
C PRO A 103 15.23 -9.11 4.63
N LEU A 104 14.99 -7.84 4.92
CA LEU A 104 15.65 -6.77 4.20
C LEU A 104 17.12 -6.68 4.63
N PRO A 105 18.07 -6.74 3.68
CA PRO A 105 19.48 -6.53 3.99
C PRO A 105 19.77 -5.16 4.58
N ASN A 106 20.84 -5.07 5.37
CA ASN A 106 21.32 -3.82 5.96
C ASN A 106 21.96 -2.91 4.90
N LEU A 107 21.14 -2.17 4.14
CA LEU A 107 21.55 -1.22 3.12
C LEU A 107 20.86 0.15 3.35
N PRO A 108 21.49 1.27 2.97
CA PRO A 108 20.92 2.60 3.13
C PRO A 108 19.52 2.75 2.52
N SER A 109 19.27 2.18 1.33
CA SER A 109 17.94 2.21 0.69
C SER A 109 16.87 1.47 1.48
N HIS A 110 17.22 0.37 2.16
CA HIS A 110 16.29 -0.39 2.99
C HIS A 110 16.01 0.32 4.31
N HIS A 111 16.98 1.00 4.90
CA HIS A 111 16.76 1.86 6.07
C HIS A 111 15.88 3.08 5.72
N ALA A 112 16.09 3.68 4.54
CA ALA A 112 15.23 4.75 4.06
C ALA A 112 13.77 4.29 3.90
N LEU A 113 13.55 3.06 3.41
CA LEU A 113 12.23 2.46 3.34
C LEU A 113 11.68 2.20 4.76
N ALA A 114 12.47 1.58 5.63
CA ALA A 114 12.06 1.24 6.99
C ALA A 114 11.74 2.47 7.86
N ALA A 115 12.28 3.65 7.54
CA ALA A 115 11.95 4.89 8.22
C ALA A 115 10.45 5.22 8.19
N VAL A 116 9.70 4.69 7.21
CA VAL A 116 8.24 4.84 7.10
C VAL A 116 7.50 4.24 8.30
N TRP A 117 8.08 3.23 8.97
CA TRP A 117 7.51 2.58 10.16
C TRP A 117 8.46 2.54 11.36
N GLY A 118 9.29 3.56 11.53
CA GLY A 118 10.17 3.70 12.71
C GLY A 118 11.58 3.13 12.54
N GLY A 119 11.99 2.68 11.36
CA GLY A 119 13.39 2.38 11.02
C GLY A 119 13.87 0.95 11.29
N ARG A 120 13.04 0.08 11.89
CA ARG A 120 13.39 -1.33 12.08
C ARG A 120 13.30 -2.10 10.77
N LEU A 121 14.36 -2.80 10.40
CA LEU A 121 14.34 -3.70 9.24
C LEU A 121 13.53 -4.96 9.56
N PRO A 122 12.60 -5.39 8.67
CA PRO A 122 11.81 -6.59 8.87
C PRO A 122 12.64 -7.86 8.69
N GLU A 123 12.29 -8.90 9.45
CA GLU A 123 12.92 -10.21 9.33
C GLU A 123 12.24 -11.10 8.27
N ASP A 124 10.98 -10.82 7.94
CA ASP A 124 10.24 -11.56 6.91
C ASP A 124 9.28 -10.60 6.20
N CYS A 125 9.68 -10.15 5.03
CA CYS A 125 8.84 -9.30 4.17
C CYS A 125 8.78 -9.86 2.75
N ALA A 126 7.83 -9.38 1.96
CA ALA A 126 7.71 -9.67 0.54
C ALA A 126 7.75 -8.39 -0.29
N LEU A 127 8.39 -8.49 -1.45
CA LEU A 127 8.43 -7.45 -2.47
C LEU A 127 8.01 -8.04 -3.81
N LEU A 128 7.09 -7.35 -4.48
CA LEU A 128 6.58 -7.75 -5.79
C LEU A 128 6.56 -6.54 -6.74
N PRO A 129 6.86 -6.74 -8.04
CA PRO A 129 6.66 -5.71 -9.03
C PRO A 129 5.17 -5.57 -9.38
N LEU A 130 4.68 -4.34 -9.50
CA LEU A 130 3.38 -4.02 -10.09
C LEU A 130 3.59 -3.63 -11.56
N PRO A 131 3.25 -4.54 -12.51
CA PRO A 131 3.47 -4.29 -13.93
C PRO A 131 2.37 -3.40 -14.50
N VAL A 132 2.75 -2.41 -15.31
CA VAL A 132 1.83 -1.58 -16.10
C VAL A 132 2.37 -1.45 -17.51
N GLY A 133 1.64 -1.95 -18.49
CA GLY A 133 2.06 -1.91 -19.89
C GLY A 133 3.40 -2.62 -20.16
N GLY A 134 3.64 -3.73 -19.49
CA GLY A 134 4.84 -4.57 -19.67
C GLY A 134 6.09 -4.07 -18.94
N ARG A 135 5.98 -3.04 -18.09
CA ARG A 135 7.09 -2.50 -17.29
C ARG A 135 6.72 -2.45 -15.82
N THR A 136 7.67 -2.61 -14.92
CA THR A 136 7.47 -2.38 -13.50
C THR A 136 7.22 -0.90 -13.25
N ALA A 137 5.98 -0.55 -12.91
CA ALA A 137 5.57 0.83 -12.65
C ALA A 137 5.62 1.18 -11.16
N ALA A 138 5.49 0.16 -10.30
CA ALA A 138 5.64 0.30 -8.85
C ALA A 138 6.18 -0.99 -8.25
N LEU A 139 6.65 -0.91 -7.01
CA LEU A 139 6.90 -2.05 -6.14
C LEU A 139 5.83 -2.10 -5.06
N VAL A 140 5.41 -3.29 -4.69
CA VAL A 140 4.52 -3.57 -3.58
C VAL A 140 5.35 -4.22 -2.48
N TYR A 141 5.37 -3.58 -1.31
CA TYR A 141 5.97 -4.10 -0.10
C TYR A 141 4.88 -4.63 0.82
N LEU A 142 5.12 -5.79 1.41
CA LEU A 142 4.20 -6.49 2.32
C LEU A 142 4.96 -7.09 3.50
N ASP A 143 4.42 -6.97 4.71
CA ASP A 143 4.82 -7.78 5.87
C ASP A 143 3.66 -8.00 6.84
N ARG A 144 3.92 -8.79 7.89
CA ARG A 144 3.00 -9.07 8.99
C ARG A 144 3.62 -8.79 10.36
N GLU A 145 4.67 -7.98 10.41
CA GLU A 145 5.33 -7.68 11.69
C GLU A 145 4.32 -7.37 12.82
N PRO A 146 4.53 -7.92 14.03
CA PRO A 146 5.71 -8.69 14.46
C PRO A 146 5.70 -10.18 14.06
N GLU A 147 4.69 -10.65 13.36
CA GLU A 147 4.55 -12.03 12.93
C GLU A 147 5.29 -12.27 11.60
N SER A 148 5.64 -13.54 11.33
CA SER A 148 6.14 -13.94 10.02
C SER A 148 5.01 -13.96 8.99
N LEU A 149 5.36 -13.83 7.71
CA LEU A 149 4.40 -13.89 6.59
C LEU A 149 3.65 -15.22 6.48
N GLY A 150 4.12 -16.29 7.18
CA GLY A 150 3.48 -17.60 7.12
C GLY A 150 3.49 -18.19 5.70
N THR A 151 2.41 -18.90 5.34
CA THR A 151 2.24 -19.40 3.98
C THR A 151 1.81 -18.25 3.07
N LEU A 152 2.61 -17.96 2.07
CA LEU A 152 2.36 -16.94 1.05
C LEU A 152 2.16 -17.62 -0.30
N ASP A 153 1.13 -17.24 -1.03
CA ASP A 153 0.94 -17.67 -2.42
C ASP A 153 1.41 -16.55 -3.38
N PRO A 154 2.66 -16.66 -3.92
CA PRO A 154 3.17 -15.65 -4.81
C PRO A 154 2.48 -15.64 -6.18
N VAL A 155 1.79 -16.70 -6.56
CA VAL A 155 1.05 -16.76 -7.83
C VAL A 155 -0.21 -15.93 -7.70
N ALA A 156 -1.02 -16.18 -6.66
CA ALA A 156 -2.23 -15.40 -6.40
C ALA A 156 -1.94 -13.90 -6.21
N LEU A 157 -0.85 -13.56 -5.52
CA LEU A 157 -0.43 -12.16 -5.38
C LEU A 157 -0.08 -11.52 -6.73
N ARG A 158 0.68 -12.21 -7.57
CA ARG A 158 1.04 -11.70 -8.91
C ARG A 158 -0.18 -11.52 -9.80
N GLU A 159 -1.14 -12.44 -9.75
CA GLU A 159 -2.42 -12.32 -10.48
C GLU A 159 -3.20 -11.08 -10.02
N LEU A 160 -3.32 -10.86 -8.71
CA LEU A 160 -3.95 -9.67 -8.16
C LEU A 160 -3.26 -8.39 -8.66
N LEU A 161 -1.92 -8.35 -8.64
CA LEU A 161 -1.15 -7.21 -9.12
C LEU A 161 -1.27 -7.01 -10.63
N ALA A 162 -1.36 -8.09 -11.42
CA ALA A 162 -1.57 -8.01 -12.85
C ALA A 162 -2.92 -7.36 -13.18
N VAL A 163 -4.00 -7.75 -12.49
CA VAL A 163 -5.33 -7.13 -12.66
C VAL A 163 -5.29 -5.63 -12.33
N ALA A 164 -4.67 -5.24 -11.22
CA ALA A 164 -4.51 -3.82 -10.87
C ALA A 164 -3.67 -3.07 -11.92
N GLY A 165 -2.61 -3.69 -12.42
CA GLY A 165 -1.75 -3.15 -13.47
C GLY A 165 -2.49 -2.92 -14.79
N GLU A 166 -3.36 -3.82 -15.19
CA GLU A 166 -4.20 -3.67 -16.39
C GLU A 166 -5.20 -2.50 -16.24
N GLN A 167 -5.82 -2.36 -15.06
CA GLN A 167 -6.70 -1.22 -14.75
C GLN A 167 -5.94 0.11 -14.84
N LEU A 168 -4.74 0.18 -14.27
CA LEU A 168 -3.86 1.35 -14.35
C LEU A 168 -3.46 1.66 -15.80
N ALA A 169 -3.11 0.64 -16.60
CA ALA A 169 -2.77 0.79 -18.00
C ALA A 169 -3.96 1.32 -18.82
N ALA A 170 -5.16 0.81 -18.57
CA ALA A 170 -6.38 1.28 -19.21
C ALA A 170 -6.67 2.74 -18.88
N GLN A 171 -6.50 3.13 -17.62
CA GLN A 171 -6.67 4.51 -17.16
C GLN A 171 -5.67 5.48 -17.83
N ILE A 172 -4.40 5.07 -17.97
CA ILE A 172 -3.37 5.86 -18.67
C ILE A 172 -3.72 6.04 -20.15
N ARG A 173 -4.19 4.98 -20.83
CA ARG A 173 -4.61 5.06 -22.25
C ARG A 173 -5.78 6.03 -22.43
N ARG A 174 -6.79 5.99 -21.55
CA ARG A 174 -7.94 6.91 -21.61
C ARG A 174 -7.51 8.37 -21.45
N ARG A 175 -6.63 8.66 -20.47
CA ARG A 175 -6.10 10.02 -20.28
C ARG A 175 -5.38 10.53 -21.51
N LYS A 176 -4.53 9.71 -22.13
CA LYS A 176 -3.82 10.08 -23.36
C LYS A 176 -4.77 10.33 -24.54
N ALA A 177 -5.86 9.55 -24.65
CA ALA A 177 -6.86 9.73 -25.69
C ALA A 177 -7.66 11.03 -25.50
N GLY A 178 -8.03 11.37 -24.26
CA GLY A 178 -8.75 12.61 -23.94
C GLY A 178 -7.89 13.89 -24.01
N SER A 179 -6.56 13.75 -23.96
CA SER A 179 -5.61 14.89 -24.03
C SER A 179 -5.14 15.23 -25.44
N ARG A 180 -5.60 14.53 -26.50
CA ARG A 180 -5.31 14.90 -27.88
C ARG A 180 -6.20 16.09 -28.25
N PRO A 181 -5.61 17.29 -28.52
CA PRO A 181 -6.42 18.39 -29.01
C PRO A 181 -7.04 17.95 -30.35
N ALA A 182 -8.33 18.25 -30.52
CA ALA A 182 -8.97 18.14 -31.83
C ALA A 182 -8.17 19.03 -32.78
N SER A 183 -7.33 18.43 -33.61
CA SER A 183 -6.62 19.13 -34.67
C SER A 183 -7.67 19.71 -35.61
N GLY A 184 -8.00 21.00 -35.41
CA GLY A 184 -8.90 21.76 -36.25
C GLY A 184 -8.40 21.74 -37.68
N ARG A 185 -9.32 21.49 -38.55
CA ARG A 185 -9.18 21.75 -39.99
C ARG A 185 -9.13 23.26 -40.23
#